data_ecfd4f583bed082fe0a9e15bbd396f7b
#
_entry.id   ecfd4f583bed082fe0a9e15bbd396f7b
#
_cell.length_a   1.000
_cell.length_b   1.000
_cell.length_c   1.000
_cell.angle_alpha   90.00
_cell.angle_beta   90.00
_cell.angle_gamma   90.00
#
_symmetry.space_group_name_H-M   'P 1'
#
loop_
_entity.id
_entity.type
_entity.pdbx_description
1 polymer ?
#
loop_
_entity_poly.entity_id
_entity_poly.type
_entity_poly.pdbx_seq_one_letter_code
_entity_poly.pdbx_strand_id
1 'polypeptide(L)'
;VVDRPDGKARWFIVDERGQSHSLAPRQFTYTVNGQTYKPGEIAEFLNQVQPYLDPSSLEIAWELLIEDGETVTPSQLASILFSESTPPQCYAAHCLLSEDKLYFKQKGEAYEPRSAVQVAERKHQISVESQKAKGQQEFLARVEQALQGQVVEWQRMDRQRLEVLEKYATLLADVIMLKVNYDSLARACPPSAPVLETMNMLGRSATPQGAFQLLIDLGWWSPHENLFLRRSSISVQFPHQVLEVAQERLDFPPTDLDTNRLDLTHLKVYTIDDESTTEIDDGLSWEILPDGKERLWVHIADPTRLLIPDDELDLEARKRGSTVYLPTGMIPMFPEVLATGPMSLVQGKVCCALSFGVVLDEVGSVEDYCIHTGLIKPTYRLTYQDVDEMLELGVQAEPEIEAIANWAKIRRTWRYGQGAISINMPEAMIKVKDDDINIDVLDDSLSRQLVAEMMILAGEVAARYGQTHNIPLPFRGQP
;
A
#
# COMPACT_ATOMS: atom_id res chain seq x y z
N VAL A 1 -16.77 60.56 7.82
CA VAL A 1 -16.84 61.92 7.26
C VAL A 1 -15.47 62.58 7.32
N VAL A 2 -15.06 63.25 6.22
CA VAL A 2 -13.82 64.01 6.18
C VAL A 2 -14.13 65.36 6.88
N ASP A 3 -13.38 65.68 7.96
CA ASP A 3 -13.63 66.87 8.78
C ASP A 3 -12.74 68.02 8.41
N ARG A 4 -11.43 67.93 8.66
CA ARG A 4 -10.48 69.03 8.43
C ARG A 4 -9.06 68.53 8.11
N PRO A 5 -8.22 69.35 7.51
CA PRO A 5 -6.84 68.99 7.29
C PRO A 5 -6.06 68.79 8.58
N ASP A 6 -5.21 67.76 8.61
CA ASP A 6 -4.26 67.45 9.68
C ASP A 6 -2.83 67.73 9.14
N GLY A 7 -2.38 68.98 9.24
CA GLY A 7 -1.14 69.42 8.69
C GLY A 7 -1.16 69.51 7.15
N LYS A 8 0.03 69.26 6.49
CA LYS A 8 0.16 69.41 5.04
C LYS A 8 -0.22 68.21 4.20
N ALA A 9 -0.36 66.99 4.82
CA ALA A 9 -0.46 65.75 4.08
C ALA A 9 -1.45 64.74 4.61
N ARG A 10 -2.28 65.13 5.61
CA ARG A 10 -3.23 64.24 6.22
C ARG A 10 -4.58 64.94 6.46
N TRP A 11 -5.62 64.16 6.74
CA TRP A 11 -6.94 64.64 7.00
C TRP A 11 -7.51 63.95 8.26
N PHE A 12 -8.18 64.70 9.13
CA PHE A 12 -9.03 64.19 10.15
C PHE A 12 -10.33 63.68 9.54
N ILE A 13 -10.66 62.43 9.85
CA ILE A 13 -11.96 61.81 9.56
C ILE A 13 -12.67 61.53 10.85
N VAL A 14 -13.96 61.59 10.83
CA VAL A 14 -14.82 61.26 11.99
C VAL A 14 -15.67 60.08 11.59
N ASP A 15 -15.67 58.98 12.39
CA ASP A 15 -16.47 57.80 12.17
C ASP A 15 -17.91 57.98 12.68
N GLU A 16 -18.75 56.98 12.55
CA GLU A 16 -20.13 56.97 13.01
C GLU A 16 -20.27 57.13 14.53
N ARG A 17 -19.25 56.81 15.31
CA ARG A 17 -19.18 56.92 16.78
C ARG A 17 -18.62 58.25 17.22
N GLY A 18 -18.32 59.12 16.29
CA GLY A 18 -17.73 60.43 16.57
C GLY A 18 -16.24 60.44 16.92
N GLN A 19 -15.54 59.30 16.70
CA GLN A 19 -14.09 59.22 16.92
C GLN A 19 -13.35 59.77 15.74
N SER A 20 -12.32 60.60 16.04
CA SER A 20 -11.49 61.22 15.00
C SER A 20 -10.23 60.41 14.73
N HIS A 21 -9.96 60.13 13.45
CA HIS A 21 -8.81 59.40 12.97
C HIS A 21 -8.04 60.29 11.95
N SER A 22 -6.71 60.24 11.96
CA SER A 22 -5.90 60.97 11.00
C SER A 22 -5.42 59.99 9.89
N LEU A 23 -5.86 60.24 8.65
CA LEU A 23 -5.54 59.41 7.48
C LEU A 23 -4.86 60.24 6.37
N ALA A 24 -3.94 59.64 5.65
CA ALA A 24 -3.36 60.22 4.44
C ALA A 24 -4.33 60.01 3.26
N PRO A 25 -4.37 60.94 2.26
CA PRO A 25 -5.26 60.84 1.10
C PRO A 25 -5.18 59.48 0.39
N ARG A 26 -3.99 58.87 0.30
CA ARG A 26 -3.78 57.53 -0.29
C ARG A 26 -4.46 56.39 0.43
N GLN A 27 -4.99 56.66 1.61
CA GLN A 27 -5.75 55.67 2.41
C GLN A 27 -7.26 55.77 2.15
N PHE A 28 -7.71 56.77 1.42
CA PHE A 28 -9.10 56.88 0.96
C PHE A 28 -9.26 56.02 -0.30
N THR A 29 -10.16 55.07 -0.24
CA THR A 29 -10.52 54.26 -1.39
C THR A 29 -11.51 54.95 -2.30
N TYR A 30 -12.42 55.73 -1.73
CA TYR A 30 -13.42 56.48 -2.45
C TYR A 30 -13.89 57.70 -1.61
N THR A 31 -14.22 58.79 -2.31
CA THR A 31 -14.79 59.99 -1.70
C THR A 31 -16.13 60.31 -2.35
N VAL A 32 -17.18 60.39 -1.56
CA VAL A 32 -18.50 60.76 -2.06
C VAL A 32 -18.57 62.26 -2.26
N ASN A 33 -18.76 62.66 -3.52
CA ASN A 33 -18.82 64.08 -3.90
C ASN A 33 -20.27 64.56 -3.95
N GLY A 34 -20.47 65.90 -3.85
CA GLY A 34 -21.72 66.58 -4.12
C GLY A 34 -22.56 66.94 -2.92
N GLN A 35 -22.34 66.36 -1.74
CA GLN A 35 -23.08 66.67 -0.52
C GLN A 35 -22.19 66.58 0.71
N THR A 36 -22.44 67.42 1.71
CA THR A 36 -21.74 67.35 3.00
C THR A 36 -22.59 66.59 4.01
N TYR A 37 -21.98 65.56 4.62
CA TYR A 37 -22.65 64.70 5.62
C TYR A 37 -22.07 64.93 7.01
N LYS A 38 -22.93 64.85 8.05
CA LYS A 38 -22.48 64.81 9.43
C LYS A 38 -22.24 63.36 9.89
N PRO A 39 -21.40 63.16 10.91
CA PRO A 39 -21.13 61.83 11.43
C PRO A 39 -22.37 61.02 11.80
N GLY A 40 -23.37 61.65 12.38
CA GLY A 40 -24.65 61.00 12.75
C GLY A 40 -25.54 60.58 11.57
N GLU A 41 -25.24 61.05 10.37
CA GLU A 41 -26.00 60.73 9.13
C GLU A 41 -25.38 59.53 8.38
N ILE A 42 -24.27 58.98 8.85
CA ILE A 42 -23.59 57.86 8.18
C ILE A 42 -24.50 56.62 8.11
N ALA A 43 -25.21 56.27 9.20
CA ALA A 43 -26.11 55.13 9.24
C ALA A 43 -27.30 55.26 8.28
N GLU A 44 -27.87 56.51 8.19
CA GLU A 44 -28.95 56.77 7.24
C GLU A 44 -28.46 56.72 5.79
N PHE A 45 -27.28 57.26 5.52
CA PHE A 45 -26.63 57.14 4.21
C PHE A 45 -26.39 55.70 3.78
N LEU A 46 -25.88 54.84 4.70
CA LEU A 46 -25.66 53.44 4.41
C LEU A 46 -26.98 52.69 4.17
N ASN A 47 -28.06 53.06 4.88
CA ASN A 47 -29.40 52.49 4.61
C ASN A 47 -29.91 52.89 3.21
N GLN A 48 -29.59 54.06 2.71
CA GLN A 48 -29.91 54.50 1.36
C GLN A 48 -29.09 53.80 0.28
N VAL A 49 -27.89 53.29 0.63
CA VAL A 49 -27.00 52.55 -0.27
C VAL A 49 -27.46 51.07 -0.44
N GLN A 50 -27.99 50.44 0.61
CA GLN A 50 -28.33 49.03 0.64
C GLN A 50 -29.20 48.54 -0.53
N PRO A 51 -30.26 49.23 -0.99
CA PRO A 51 -31.07 48.77 -2.11
C PRO A 51 -30.32 48.63 -3.44
N TYR A 52 -29.15 49.28 -3.55
CA TYR A 52 -28.36 49.32 -4.79
C TYR A 52 -27.17 48.34 -4.79
N LEU A 53 -26.99 47.56 -3.69
CA LEU A 53 -25.88 46.60 -3.56
C LEU A 53 -26.26 45.20 -4.11
N ASP A 54 -26.68 45.13 -5.34
CA ASP A 54 -26.91 43.84 -6.02
C ASP A 54 -25.77 43.54 -6.98
N PRO A 55 -24.89 42.54 -6.65
CA PRO A 55 -23.76 42.17 -7.51
C PRO A 55 -24.18 41.69 -8.91
N SER A 56 -25.42 41.18 -9.08
CA SER A 56 -25.91 40.70 -10.37
C SER A 56 -26.05 41.83 -11.40
N SER A 57 -26.23 43.07 -10.92
CA SER A 57 -26.31 44.25 -11.78
C SER A 57 -25.00 44.55 -12.57
N LEU A 58 -23.86 44.07 -12.05
CA LEU A 58 -22.58 44.25 -12.75
C LEU A 58 -22.47 43.47 -14.05
N GLU A 59 -23.15 42.37 -14.21
CA GLU A 59 -23.20 41.63 -15.46
C GLU A 59 -23.85 42.45 -16.57
N ILE A 60 -24.98 43.12 -16.24
CA ILE A 60 -25.72 44.00 -17.18
C ILE A 60 -24.84 45.18 -17.61
N ALA A 61 -24.16 45.82 -16.64
CA ALA A 61 -23.27 46.92 -16.96
C ALA A 61 -22.05 46.49 -17.80
N TRP A 62 -21.53 45.32 -17.53
CA TRP A 62 -20.40 44.76 -18.28
C TRP A 62 -20.81 44.42 -19.72
N GLU A 63 -22.00 43.80 -19.95
CA GLU A 63 -22.51 43.54 -21.29
C GLU A 63 -22.66 44.84 -22.13
N LEU A 64 -23.05 45.94 -21.51
CA LEU A 64 -23.17 47.23 -22.19
C LEU A 64 -21.82 47.90 -22.50
N LEU A 65 -20.79 47.66 -21.66
CA LEU A 65 -19.51 48.36 -21.75
C LEU A 65 -18.40 47.53 -22.44
N ILE A 66 -18.64 46.25 -22.68
CA ILE A 66 -17.60 45.36 -23.23
C ILE A 66 -17.29 45.71 -24.69
N GLU A 67 -18.25 46.15 -25.48
CA GLU A 67 -18.08 46.47 -26.90
C GLU A 67 -17.19 47.72 -27.07
N ASP A 68 -17.37 48.75 -26.24
CA ASP A 68 -16.65 50.01 -26.30
C ASP A 68 -15.28 49.92 -25.62
N GLY A 69 -15.10 49.01 -24.67
CA GLY A 69 -13.82 48.81 -23.94
C GLY A 69 -13.37 50.02 -23.10
N GLU A 70 -14.25 50.99 -22.90
CA GLU A 70 -13.92 52.20 -22.14
C GLU A 70 -13.92 51.95 -20.65
N THR A 71 -13.02 52.67 -19.95
CA THR A 71 -12.97 52.64 -18.49
C THR A 71 -14.14 53.43 -17.91
N VAL A 72 -14.74 52.92 -16.86
CA VAL A 72 -15.88 53.51 -16.17
C VAL A 72 -15.51 53.93 -14.75
N THR A 73 -15.93 55.10 -14.34
CA THR A 73 -15.86 55.55 -12.94
C THR A 73 -17.12 55.11 -12.18
N PRO A 74 -17.07 55.06 -10.83
CA PRO A 74 -18.25 54.73 -10.03
C PRO A 74 -19.47 55.61 -10.33
N SER A 75 -19.28 56.90 -10.63
CA SER A 75 -20.35 57.83 -11.00
C SER A 75 -20.98 57.48 -12.34
N GLN A 76 -20.16 57.13 -13.33
CA GLN A 76 -20.66 56.69 -14.65
C GLN A 76 -21.41 55.36 -14.55
N LEU A 77 -20.86 54.41 -13.75
CA LEU A 77 -21.53 53.14 -13.52
C LEU A 77 -22.89 53.35 -12.81
N ALA A 78 -22.96 54.23 -11.85
CA ALA A 78 -24.21 54.55 -11.16
C ALA A 78 -25.28 55.05 -12.14
N SER A 79 -24.91 55.92 -13.10
CA SER A 79 -25.82 56.43 -14.15
C SER A 79 -26.30 55.28 -15.06
N ILE A 80 -25.44 54.32 -15.37
CA ILE A 80 -25.76 53.15 -16.22
C ILE A 80 -26.72 52.18 -15.47
N LEU A 81 -26.44 51.88 -14.21
CA LEU A 81 -27.20 50.89 -13.43
C LEU A 81 -28.50 51.43 -12.84
N PHE A 82 -28.49 52.72 -12.41
CA PHE A 82 -29.58 53.26 -11.59
C PHE A 82 -30.27 54.46 -12.27
N SER A 83 -29.84 54.82 -13.50
CA SER A 83 -30.32 55.96 -14.29
C SER A 83 -30.07 57.31 -13.63
N GLU A 84 -29.44 57.36 -12.45
CA GLU A 84 -29.06 58.55 -11.70
C GLU A 84 -27.67 58.37 -11.08
N SER A 85 -27.04 59.47 -10.70
CA SER A 85 -25.72 59.44 -10.02
C SER A 85 -25.75 60.21 -8.71
N THR A 86 -26.76 59.92 -7.85
CA THR A 86 -26.82 60.46 -6.50
C THR A 86 -25.70 59.94 -5.63
N PRO A 87 -25.25 60.65 -4.56
CA PRO A 87 -24.18 60.21 -3.70
C PRO A 87 -24.33 58.76 -3.16
N PRO A 88 -25.48 58.30 -2.71
CA PRO A 88 -25.65 56.89 -2.31
C PRO A 88 -25.47 55.90 -3.47
N GLN A 89 -25.96 56.20 -4.65
CA GLN A 89 -25.82 55.37 -5.84
C GLN A 89 -24.38 55.29 -6.33
N CYS A 90 -23.66 56.41 -6.33
CA CYS A 90 -22.23 56.44 -6.67
C CYS A 90 -21.39 55.63 -5.68
N TYR A 91 -21.74 55.66 -4.40
CA TYR A 91 -21.05 54.85 -3.38
C TYR A 91 -21.40 53.40 -3.53
N ALA A 92 -22.64 53.04 -3.83
CA ALA A 92 -23.03 51.66 -4.14
C ALA A 92 -22.27 51.10 -5.34
N ALA A 93 -22.18 51.89 -6.41
CA ALA A 93 -21.40 51.49 -7.62
C ALA A 93 -19.91 51.32 -7.29
N HIS A 94 -19.33 52.16 -6.41
CA HIS A 94 -17.95 51.95 -5.93
C HIS A 94 -17.83 50.65 -5.14
N CYS A 95 -18.72 50.34 -4.21
CA CYS A 95 -18.70 49.09 -3.45
C CYS A 95 -18.77 47.88 -4.38
N LEU A 96 -19.74 47.86 -5.30
CA LEU A 96 -19.90 46.79 -6.28
C LEU A 96 -18.64 46.57 -7.11
N LEU A 97 -18.03 47.66 -7.62
CA LEU A 97 -16.80 47.56 -8.44
C LEU A 97 -15.58 47.16 -7.61
N SER A 98 -15.46 47.65 -6.37
CA SER A 98 -14.30 47.33 -5.51
C SER A 98 -14.32 45.87 -5.01
N GLU A 99 -15.48 45.28 -4.87
CA GLU A 99 -15.68 43.88 -4.47
C GLU A 99 -15.70 42.94 -5.69
N ASP A 100 -15.88 43.45 -6.89
CA ASP A 100 -15.95 42.62 -8.10
C ASP A 100 -14.61 41.97 -8.44
N LYS A 101 -14.66 40.65 -8.63
CA LYS A 101 -13.53 39.86 -9.06
C LYS A 101 -13.69 39.30 -10.47
N LEU A 102 -14.83 39.55 -11.09
CA LEU A 102 -15.27 38.85 -12.28
C LEU A 102 -15.29 39.76 -13.53
N TYR A 103 -16.06 40.81 -13.51
CA TYR A 103 -16.39 41.58 -14.69
C TYR A 103 -15.45 42.77 -14.97
N PHE A 104 -14.96 43.45 -13.93
CA PHE A 104 -14.14 44.64 -14.05
C PHE A 104 -12.78 44.48 -13.42
N LYS A 105 -11.82 45.27 -13.89
CA LYS A 105 -10.46 45.38 -13.33
C LYS A 105 -10.17 46.81 -12.99
N GLN A 106 -9.74 47.07 -11.76
CA GLN A 106 -9.36 48.41 -11.34
C GLN A 106 -8.10 48.92 -12.11
N LYS A 107 -8.18 50.12 -12.63
CA LYS A 107 -7.11 50.84 -13.34
C LYS A 107 -7.03 52.28 -12.83
N GLY A 108 -6.27 52.52 -11.77
CA GLY A 108 -6.25 53.78 -11.05
C GLY A 108 -7.57 54.04 -10.31
N GLU A 109 -8.21 55.19 -10.62
CA GLU A 109 -9.52 55.57 -10.06
C GLU A 109 -10.72 55.07 -10.88
N ALA A 110 -10.47 54.44 -12.02
CA ALA A 110 -11.49 53.90 -12.92
C ALA A 110 -11.40 52.37 -13.01
N TYR A 111 -12.39 51.76 -13.62
CA TYR A 111 -12.52 50.34 -13.81
C TYR A 111 -12.69 49.99 -15.29
N GLU A 112 -11.93 49.06 -15.80
CA GLU A 112 -11.93 48.58 -17.16
C GLU A 112 -12.72 47.29 -17.25
N PRO A 113 -13.71 47.14 -18.20
CA PRO A 113 -14.42 45.89 -18.39
C PRO A 113 -13.46 44.82 -18.92
N ARG A 114 -13.51 43.61 -18.36
CA ARG A 114 -12.72 42.47 -18.84
C ARG A 114 -13.30 41.97 -20.13
N SER A 115 -12.47 41.42 -21.02
CA SER A 115 -12.95 40.76 -22.23
C SER A 115 -13.81 39.51 -21.90
N ALA A 116 -14.67 39.10 -22.84
CA ALA A 116 -15.50 37.90 -22.67
C ALA A 116 -14.69 36.65 -22.35
N VAL A 117 -13.51 36.49 -22.95
CA VAL A 117 -12.58 35.40 -22.67
C VAL A 117 -12.09 35.44 -21.22
N GLN A 118 -11.67 36.60 -20.74
CA GLN A 118 -11.20 36.78 -19.37
C GLN A 118 -12.31 36.52 -18.33
N VAL A 119 -13.55 36.92 -18.60
CA VAL A 119 -14.68 36.65 -17.73
C VAL A 119 -15.01 35.16 -17.72
N ALA A 120 -14.99 34.49 -18.88
CA ALA A 120 -15.21 33.05 -18.97
C ALA A 120 -14.13 32.26 -18.19
N GLU A 121 -12.86 32.64 -18.33
CA GLU A 121 -11.76 32.02 -17.57
C GLU A 121 -11.93 32.22 -16.06
N ARG A 122 -12.32 33.44 -15.63
CA ARG A 122 -12.56 33.74 -14.21
C ARG A 122 -13.76 32.96 -13.65
N LYS A 123 -14.89 32.90 -14.40
CA LYS A 123 -16.06 32.10 -14.02
C LYS A 123 -15.65 30.63 -13.84
N HIS A 124 -14.84 30.09 -14.76
CA HIS A 124 -14.32 28.73 -14.65
C HIS A 124 -13.43 28.55 -13.41
N GLN A 125 -12.48 29.47 -13.17
CA GLN A 125 -11.61 29.42 -11.97
C GLN A 125 -12.42 29.44 -10.68
N ILE A 126 -13.39 30.35 -10.55
CA ILE A 126 -14.26 30.47 -9.36
C ILE A 126 -15.09 29.18 -9.18
N SER A 127 -15.60 28.61 -10.26
CA SER A 127 -16.34 27.34 -10.21
C SER A 127 -15.44 26.19 -9.73
N VAL A 128 -14.22 26.07 -10.25
CA VAL A 128 -13.25 25.04 -9.84
C VAL A 128 -12.86 25.22 -8.37
N GLU A 129 -12.59 26.46 -7.92
CA GLU A 129 -12.28 26.76 -6.52
C GLU A 129 -13.45 26.41 -5.59
N SER A 130 -14.67 26.76 -5.99
CA SER A 130 -15.89 26.42 -5.24
C SER A 130 -16.11 24.93 -5.13
N GLN A 131 -15.94 24.20 -6.24
CA GLN A 131 -16.04 22.74 -6.24
C GLN A 131 -14.96 22.08 -5.36
N LYS A 132 -13.72 22.62 -5.41
CA LYS A 132 -12.62 22.15 -4.56
C LYS A 132 -12.94 22.38 -3.09
N ALA A 133 -13.39 23.57 -2.72
CA ALA A 133 -13.78 23.91 -1.34
C ALA A 133 -14.92 23.02 -0.84
N LYS A 134 -15.96 22.80 -1.66
CA LYS A 134 -17.06 21.89 -1.33
C LYS A 134 -16.57 20.47 -1.12
N GLY A 135 -15.74 19.95 -2.04
CA GLY A 135 -15.16 18.61 -1.91
C GLY A 135 -14.27 18.45 -0.67
N GLN A 136 -13.60 19.53 -0.23
CA GLN A 136 -12.85 19.54 1.03
C GLN A 136 -13.77 19.47 2.26
N GLN A 137 -14.83 20.24 2.28
CA GLN A 137 -15.81 20.21 3.38
C GLN A 137 -16.49 18.83 3.50
N GLU A 138 -16.88 18.24 2.38
CA GLU A 138 -17.49 16.91 2.36
C GLU A 138 -16.50 15.84 2.84
N PHE A 139 -15.23 15.94 2.47
CA PHE A 139 -14.17 15.06 2.98
C PHE A 139 -14.01 15.19 4.50
N LEU A 140 -13.92 16.42 5.03
CA LEU A 140 -13.81 16.67 6.46
C LEU A 140 -15.00 16.09 7.24
N ALA A 141 -16.21 16.27 6.74
CA ALA A 141 -17.41 15.70 7.37
C ALA A 141 -17.36 14.17 7.44
N ARG A 142 -16.88 13.50 6.35
CA ARG A 142 -16.67 12.04 6.35
C ARG A 142 -15.57 11.61 7.31
N VAL A 143 -14.48 12.35 7.39
CA VAL A 143 -13.41 12.10 8.36
C VAL A 143 -13.93 12.19 9.79
N GLU A 144 -14.71 13.21 10.12
CA GLU A 144 -15.31 13.35 11.46
C GLU A 144 -16.23 12.17 11.80
N GLN A 145 -17.04 11.70 10.85
CA GLN A 145 -17.87 10.51 11.03
C GLN A 145 -17.02 9.26 11.28
N ALA A 146 -15.96 9.05 10.50
CA ALA A 146 -15.03 7.93 10.67
C ALA A 146 -14.32 7.96 12.02
N LEU A 147 -13.87 9.14 12.48
CA LEU A 147 -13.24 9.31 13.79
C LEU A 147 -14.22 9.05 14.97
N GLN A 148 -15.53 9.13 14.72
CA GLN A 148 -16.57 8.74 15.67
C GLN A 148 -16.92 7.24 15.60
N GLY A 149 -16.19 6.46 14.81
CA GLY A 149 -16.39 5.02 14.63
C GLY A 149 -17.57 4.65 13.72
N GLN A 150 -18.08 5.61 12.93
CA GLN A 150 -19.14 5.33 11.97
C GLN A 150 -18.57 4.73 10.70
N VAL A 151 -19.31 3.82 10.07
CA VAL A 151 -18.96 3.27 8.74
C VAL A 151 -19.17 4.36 7.69
N VAL A 152 -18.12 4.69 6.96
CA VAL A 152 -18.11 5.76 5.96
C VAL A 152 -17.87 5.20 4.58
N GLU A 153 -18.69 5.61 3.61
CA GLU A 153 -18.42 5.33 2.20
C GLU A 153 -17.49 6.41 1.62
N TRP A 154 -16.24 6.04 1.42
CA TRP A 154 -15.22 6.91 0.85
C TRP A 154 -15.40 7.08 -0.67
N GLN A 155 -15.51 8.32 -1.13
CA GLN A 155 -15.61 8.64 -2.54
C GLN A 155 -14.25 8.53 -3.24
N ARG A 156 -14.26 8.54 -4.59
CA ARG A 156 -13.04 8.38 -5.39
C ARG A 156 -11.94 9.39 -5.02
N MET A 157 -12.31 10.67 -4.84
CA MET A 157 -11.35 11.72 -4.48
C MET A 157 -10.79 11.55 -3.07
N ASP A 158 -11.60 11.04 -2.14
CA ASP A 158 -11.17 10.75 -0.78
C ASP A 158 -10.17 9.59 -0.76
N ARG A 159 -10.47 8.52 -1.50
CA ARG A 159 -9.56 7.38 -1.65
C ARG A 159 -8.20 7.81 -2.19
N GLN A 160 -8.17 8.69 -3.20
CA GLN A 160 -6.91 9.24 -3.71
C GLN A 160 -6.12 10.01 -2.66
N ARG A 161 -6.78 10.77 -1.78
CA ARG A 161 -6.13 11.46 -0.65
C ARG A 161 -5.59 10.47 0.36
N LEU A 162 -6.38 9.44 0.72
CA LEU A 162 -5.96 8.40 1.64
C LEU A 162 -4.78 7.58 1.08
N GLU A 163 -4.78 7.21 -0.21
CA GLU A 163 -3.67 6.53 -0.89
C GLU A 163 -2.35 7.33 -0.83
N VAL A 164 -2.43 8.66 -0.92
CA VAL A 164 -1.23 9.51 -0.78
C VAL A 164 -0.74 9.50 0.68
N LEU A 165 -1.65 9.49 1.66
CA LEU A 165 -1.31 9.34 3.07
C LEU A 165 -0.74 7.95 3.37
N GLU A 166 -1.28 6.88 2.78
CA GLU A 166 -0.77 5.51 2.89
C GLU A 166 0.71 5.44 2.46
N LYS A 167 1.00 5.94 1.25
CA LYS A 167 2.38 5.98 0.74
C LYS A 167 3.33 6.74 1.68
N TYR A 168 2.87 7.82 2.27
CA TYR A 168 3.66 8.59 3.22
C TYR A 168 3.84 7.86 4.55
N ALA A 169 2.79 7.24 5.07
CA ALA A 169 2.82 6.46 6.30
C ALA A 169 3.77 5.26 6.22
N THR A 170 3.87 4.61 5.05
CA THR A 170 4.77 3.46 4.86
C THR A 170 6.25 3.82 5.01
N LEU A 171 6.65 5.10 4.93
CA LEU A 171 8.01 5.54 5.23
C LEU A 171 8.42 5.28 6.70
N LEU A 172 7.44 5.04 7.58
CA LEU A 172 7.70 4.62 8.95
C LEU A 172 8.49 3.31 9.01
N ALA A 173 8.31 2.41 8.04
CA ALA A 173 9.10 1.19 7.93
C ALA A 173 10.60 1.46 7.78
N ASP A 174 11.01 2.53 7.07
CA ASP A 174 12.43 2.90 6.93
C ASP A 174 13.04 3.35 8.25
N VAL A 175 12.28 4.07 9.07
CA VAL A 175 12.72 4.47 10.40
C VAL A 175 13.03 3.25 11.26
N ILE A 176 12.15 2.25 11.20
CA ILE A 176 12.28 1.01 11.97
C ILE A 176 13.47 0.18 11.47
N MET A 177 13.56 -0.04 10.16
CA MET A 177 14.63 -0.87 9.57
C MET A 177 16.01 -0.26 9.66
N LEU A 178 16.13 1.02 9.31
CA LEU A 178 17.43 1.68 9.20
C LEU A 178 17.89 2.29 10.53
N LYS A 179 17.08 2.21 11.59
CA LYS A 179 17.31 2.89 12.89
C LYS A 179 17.64 4.38 12.70
N VAL A 180 17.09 4.98 11.66
CA VAL A 180 17.31 6.39 11.32
C VAL A 180 16.43 7.25 12.22
N ASN A 181 16.99 8.36 12.72
CA ASN A 181 16.22 9.33 13.49
C ASN A 181 15.13 9.94 12.60
N TYR A 182 13.93 10.12 13.14
CA TYR A 182 12.78 10.76 12.48
C TYR A 182 13.13 12.07 11.80
N ASP A 183 13.91 12.94 12.44
CA ASP A 183 14.33 14.23 11.90
C ASP A 183 15.19 14.10 10.64
N SER A 184 15.94 13.03 10.53
CA SER A 184 16.77 12.74 9.37
C SER A 184 15.92 12.26 8.19
N LEU A 185 14.92 11.40 8.46
CA LEU A 185 13.98 10.92 7.44
C LEU A 185 13.06 12.05 6.96
N ALA A 186 12.53 12.86 7.86
CA ALA A 186 11.68 14.01 7.50
C ALA A 186 12.40 15.03 6.62
N ARG A 187 13.72 15.18 6.79
CA ARG A 187 14.56 16.01 5.91
C ARG A 187 14.84 15.36 4.56
N ALA A 188 15.01 14.04 4.53
CA ALA A 188 15.27 13.27 3.31
C ALA A 188 14.00 13.07 2.46
N CYS A 189 12.85 12.88 3.12
CA CYS A 189 11.55 12.62 2.50
C CYS A 189 10.50 13.58 3.06
N PRO A 190 10.51 14.87 2.70
CA PRO A 190 9.50 15.80 3.17
C PRO A 190 8.11 15.42 2.68
N PRO A 191 7.05 15.73 3.45
CA PRO A 191 5.68 15.44 3.02
C PRO A 191 5.36 16.19 1.72
N SER A 192 4.71 15.52 0.80
CA SER A 192 4.21 16.15 -0.42
C SER A 192 3.13 17.20 -0.08
N ALA A 193 2.91 18.17 -0.98
CA ALA A 193 1.91 19.21 -0.75
C ALA A 193 0.51 18.66 -0.42
N PRO A 194 -0.02 17.60 -1.09
CA PRO A 194 -1.29 16.99 -0.71
C PRO A 194 -1.30 16.37 0.69
N VAL A 195 -0.20 15.73 1.12
CA VAL A 195 -0.06 15.19 2.47
C VAL A 195 -0.11 16.33 3.49
N LEU A 196 0.70 17.37 3.27
CA LEU A 196 0.79 18.51 4.18
C LEU A 196 -0.57 19.23 4.29
N GLU A 197 -1.25 19.46 3.16
CA GLU A 197 -2.58 20.06 3.11
C GLU A 197 -3.59 19.23 3.93
N THR A 198 -3.64 17.92 3.72
CA THR A 198 -4.59 17.03 4.41
C THR A 198 -4.29 16.95 5.91
N MET A 199 -3.02 16.77 6.30
CA MET A 199 -2.64 16.67 7.71
C MET A 199 -2.90 17.97 8.47
N ASN A 200 -2.58 19.13 7.87
CA ASN A 200 -2.85 20.44 8.45
C ASN A 200 -4.35 20.72 8.60
N MET A 201 -5.14 20.35 7.60
CA MET A 201 -6.60 20.49 7.62
C MET A 201 -7.25 19.73 8.79
N LEU A 202 -6.66 18.57 9.13
CA LEU A 202 -7.13 17.70 10.22
C LEU A 202 -6.45 18.01 11.57
N GLY A 203 -5.58 19.02 11.63
CA GLY A 203 -4.84 19.38 12.85
C GLY A 203 -3.88 18.28 13.32
N ARG A 204 -3.41 17.43 12.40
CA ARG A 204 -2.50 16.32 12.68
C ARG A 204 -1.06 16.65 12.27
N SER A 205 -0.10 16.04 12.96
CA SER A 205 1.31 16.19 12.62
C SER A 205 1.62 15.56 11.26
N ALA A 206 2.21 16.35 10.35
CA ALA A 206 2.59 15.88 9.02
C ALA A 206 3.89 15.04 9.06
N THR A 207 3.87 13.97 9.84
CA THR A 207 4.93 12.96 9.95
C THR A 207 4.42 11.60 9.47
N PRO A 208 5.30 10.66 9.05
CA PRO A 208 4.88 9.29 8.71
C PRO A 208 4.10 8.61 9.84
N GLN A 209 4.51 8.81 11.09
CA GLN A 209 3.80 8.29 12.25
C GLN A 209 2.43 8.95 12.44
N GLY A 210 2.33 10.28 12.25
CA GLY A 210 1.05 10.99 12.30
C GLY A 210 0.07 10.51 11.23
N ALA A 211 0.56 10.27 10.02
CA ALA A 211 -0.24 9.71 8.93
C ALA A 211 -0.68 8.26 9.22
N PHE A 212 0.22 7.43 9.75
CA PHE A 212 -0.10 6.06 10.18
C PHE A 212 -1.20 6.05 11.24
N GLN A 213 -1.04 6.87 12.29
CA GLN A 213 -2.04 6.96 13.36
C GLN A 213 -3.40 7.46 12.83
N LEU A 214 -3.39 8.44 11.93
CA LEU A 214 -4.62 8.93 11.30
C LEU A 214 -5.34 7.82 10.53
N LEU A 215 -4.61 7.01 9.74
CA LEU A 215 -5.21 5.91 8.99
C LEU A 215 -5.84 4.84 9.90
N ILE A 216 -5.25 4.60 11.07
CA ILE A 216 -5.83 3.74 12.10
C ILE A 216 -7.08 4.38 12.70
N ASP A 217 -6.99 5.65 13.12
CA ASP A 217 -8.11 6.38 13.75
C ASP A 217 -9.33 6.45 12.81
N LEU A 218 -9.10 6.47 11.49
CA LEU A 218 -10.15 6.43 10.47
C LEU A 218 -10.73 5.03 10.20
N GLY A 219 -10.18 3.98 10.82
CA GLY A 219 -10.51 2.58 10.50
C GLY A 219 -10.11 2.16 9.09
N TRP A 220 -9.24 2.93 8.43
CA TRP A 220 -8.70 2.61 7.10
C TRP A 220 -7.63 1.53 7.16
N TRP A 221 -6.82 1.54 8.21
CA TRP A 221 -5.82 0.53 8.52
C TRP A 221 -6.08 -0.13 9.87
N SER A 222 -5.61 -1.38 10.00
CA SER A 222 -5.53 -2.05 11.30
C SER A 222 -4.42 -1.41 12.15
N PRO A 223 -4.54 -1.41 13.49
CA PRO A 223 -3.43 -1.04 14.39
C PRO A 223 -2.16 -1.88 14.15
N HIS A 224 -2.33 -3.12 13.66
CA HIS A 224 -1.27 -4.08 13.37
C HIS A 224 -0.93 -4.16 11.86
N GLU A 225 -1.16 -3.09 11.11
CA GLU A 225 -0.89 -3.05 9.68
C GLU A 225 0.60 -3.31 9.39
N ASN A 226 0.89 -4.22 8.48
CA ASN A 226 2.25 -4.56 8.10
C ASN A 226 2.81 -3.56 7.07
N LEU A 227 3.54 -2.55 7.55
CA LEU A 227 4.11 -1.50 6.72
C LEU A 227 5.18 -2.00 5.74
N PHE A 228 5.90 -3.09 6.08
CA PHE A 228 6.88 -3.69 5.18
C PHE A 228 6.19 -4.34 3.99
N LEU A 229 5.10 -5.04 4.25
CA LEU A 229 4.27 -5.64 3.20
C LEU A 229 3.68 -4.55 2.29
N ARG A 230 3.16 -3.46 2.85
CA ARG A 230 2.64 -2.31 2.09
C ARG A 230 3.69 -1.66 1.18
N ARG A 231 4.95 -1.65 1.58
CA ARG A 231 6.05 -1.14 0.77
C ARG A 231 6.57 -2.12 -0.26
N SER A 232 6.39 -3.40 0.00
CA SER A 232 6.81 -4.43 -0.94
C SER A 232 5.93 -4.40 -2.18
N SER A 233 6.45 -4.92 -3.28
CA SER A 233 5.65 -5.15 -4.49
C SER A 233 4.87 -6.47 -4.44
N ILE A 234 4.83 -7.13 -3.26
CA ILE A 234 4.16 -8.41 -3.07
C ILE A 234 2.65 -8.22 -3.16
N SER A 235 2.01 -8.89 -4.09
CA SER A 235 0.57 -8.92 -4.23
C SER A 235 -0.02 -9.84 -3.17
N VAL A 236 -0.81 -9.31 -2.25
CA VAL A 236 -1.46 -10.10 -1.18
C VAL A 236 -2.62 -10.94 -1.72
N GLN A 237 -3.36 -10.38 -2.68
CA GLN A 237 -4.52 -11.04 -3.27
C GLN A 237 -4.22 -11.54 -4.67
N PHE A 238 -4.86 -12.65 -5.05
CA PHE A 238 -4.83 -13.11 -6.43
C PHE A 238 -5.84 -12.35 -7.29
N PRO A 239 -5.50 -12.05 -8.56
CA PRO A 239 -6.47 -11.58 -9.53
C PRO A 239 -7.60 -12.59 -9.72
N HIS A 240 -8.82 -12.10 -9.99
CA HIS A 240 -10.00 -12.97 -10.17
C HIS A 240 -9.78 -14.05 -11.25
N GLN A 241 -9.18 -13.67 -12.38
CA GLN A 241 -8.85 -14.59 -13.46
C GLN A 241 -7.96 -15.76 -13.01
N VAL A 242 -6.97 -15.50 -12.15
CA VAL A 242 -6.08 -16.53 -11.61
C VAL A 242 -6.86 -17.50 -10.70
N LEU A 243 -7.81 -16.98 -9.91
CA LEU A 243 -8.68 -17.81 -9.07
C LEU A 243 -9.63 -18.68 -9.91
N GLU A 244 -10.16 -18.15 -11.02
CA GLU A 244 -10.99 -18.91 -11.96
C GLU A 244 -10.21 -20.03 -12.60
N VAL A 245 -8.99 -19.77 -13.09
CA VAL A 245 -8.09 -20.80 -13.65
C VAL A 245 -7.73 -21.85 -12.59
N ALA A 246 -7.46 -21.44 -11.35
CA ALA A 246 -7.15 -22.37 -10.29
C ALA A 246 -8.34 -23.30 -10.00
N GLN A 247 -9.56 -22.79 -9.98
CA GLN A 247 -10.77 -23.60 -9.81
C GLN A 247 -10.99 -24.55 -10.99
N GLU A 248 -10.76 -24.07 -12.22
CA GLU A 248 -10.83 -24.92 -13.41
C GLU A 248 -9.83 -26.09 -13.35
N ARG A 249 -8.59 -25.84 -12.88
CA ARG A 249 -7.57 -26.87 -12.71
C ARG A 249 -7.95 -27.90 -11.66
N LEU A 250 -8.70 -27.48 -10.63
CA LEU A 250 -9.20 -28.37 -9.60
C LEU A 250 -10.33 -29.29 -10.14
N ASP A 251 -11.26 -28.70 -10.89
CA ASP A 251 -12.42 -29.39 -11.40
C ASP A 251 -12.09 -30.26 -12.63
N PHE A 252 -11.19 -29.78 -13.48
CA PHE A 252 -10.77 -30.39 -14.74
C PHE A 252 -9.23 -30.38 -14.86
N PRO A 253 -8.53 -31.24 -14.10
CA PRO A 253 -7.06 -31.27 -14.14
C PRO A 253 -6.56 -31.55 -15.56
N PRO A 254 -5.51 -30.87 -16.02
CA PRO A 254 -4.91 -31.15 -17.33
C PRO A 254 -4.41 -32.58 -17.42
N THR A 255 -4.38 -33.09 -18.65
CA THR A 255 -3.82 -34.45 -18.89
C THR A 255 -2.38 -34.50 -18.42
N ASP A 256 -2.03 -35.53 -17.65
CA ASP A 256 -0.67 -35.73 -17.20
C ASP A 256 0.23 -36.08 -18.39
N LEU A 257 1.27 -35.24 -18.60
CA LEU A 257 2.25 -35.48 -19.67
C LEU A 257 3.23 -36.58 -19.31
N ASP A 258 3.43 -36.84 -18.01
CA ASP A 258 4.29 -37.90 -17.49
C ASP A 258 3.52 -39.22 -17.37
N THR A 259 3.26 -39.84 -18.51
CA THR A 259 2.45 -41.09 -18.59
C THR A 259 3.10 -42.30 -17.92
N ASN A 260 4.40 -42.24 -17.62
CA ASN A 260 5.22 -43.32 -17.06
C ASN A 260 5.73 -43.00 -15.66
N ARG A 261 4.91 -42.37 -14.82
CA ARG A 261 5.30 -42.11 -13.43
C ARG A 261 5.62 -43.40 -12.69
N LEU A 262 6.77 -43.40 -12.00
CA LEU A 262 7.17 -44.54 -11.18
C LEU A 262 6.24 -44.68 -9.99
N ASP A 263 5.66 -45.86 -9.81
CA ASP A 263 4.81 -46.16 -8.66
C ASP A 263 5.67 -46.45 -7.43
N LEU A 264 5.72 -45.49 -6.51
CA LEU A 264 6.37 -45.59 -5.20
C LEU A 264 5.36 -45.57 -4.05
N THR A 265 4.08 -45.83 -4.34
CA THR A 265 3.00 -45.82 -3.32
C THR A 265 3.14 -46.94 -2.28
N HIS A 266 3.98 -47.95 -2.56
CA HIS A 266 4.30 -49.04 -1.63
C HIS A 266 5.28 -48.63 -0.52
N LEU A 267 6.01 -47.53 -0.69
CA LEU A 267 6.93 -47.02 0.31
C LEU A 267 6.19 -46.28 1.42
N LYS A 268 6.69 -46.40 2.66
CA LYS A 268 6.26 -45.53 3.73
C LYS A 268 6.87 -44.16 3.52
N VAL A 269 6.06 -43.14 3.30
CA VAL A 269 6.48 -41.78 3.11
C VAL A 269 6.16 -40.95 4.34
N TYR A 270 7.16 -40.26 4.88
CA TYR A 270 7.07 -39.38 6.04
C TYR A 270 7.20 -37.94 5.57
N THR A 271 6.22 -37.11 5.85
CA THR A 271 6.34 -35.65 5.73
C THR A 271 6.59 -35.05 7.10
N ILE A 272 7.53 -34.14 7.24
CA ILE A 272 8.01 -33.62 8.53
C ILE A 272 8.07 -32.12 8.47
N ASP A 273 7.13 -31.46 9.15
CA ASP A 273 6.93 -30.01 9.10
C ASP A 273 6.56 -29.42 10.47
N ASP A 274 6.47 -28.09 10.54
CA ASP A 274 5.84 -27.45 11.69
C ASP A 274 4.32 -27.73 11.69
N GLU A 275 3.70 -27.81 12.87
CA GLU A 275 2.27 -28.11 13.04
C GLU A 275 1.38 -27.17 12.19
N SER A 276 1.76 -25.91 12.06
CA SER A 276 1.01 -24.89 11.33
C SER A 276 1.19 -24.91 9.81
N THR A 277 2.11 -25.72 9.27
CA THR A 277 2.38 -25.82 7.83
C THR A 277 1.20 -26.49 7.13
N THR A 278 0.69 -25.87 6.07
CA THR A 278 -0.44 -26.39 5.27
C THR A 278 -0.02 -26.79 3.86
N GLU A 279 1.05 -26.20 3.34
CA GLU A 279 1.69 -26.56 2.06
C GLU A 279 2.82 -27.54 2.38
N ILE A 280 2.62 -28.82 2.09
CA ILE A 280 3.61 -29.87 2.36
C ILE A 280 4.36 -30.16 1.07
N ASP A 281 5.62 -29.79 1.00
CA ASP A 281 6.40 -29.80 -0.22
C ASP A 281 7.33 -31.00 -0.33
N ASP A 282 7.77 -31.57 0.79
CA ASP A 282 8.73 -32.66 0.80
C ASP A 282 8.29 -33.85 1.66
N GLY A 283 8.79 -35.01 1.28
CA GLY A 283 8.59 -36.26 1.99
C GLY A 283 9.79 -37.19 1.85
N LEU A 284 9.99 -38.03 2.83
CA LEU A 284 11.15 -38.91 2.93
C LEU A 284 10.72 -40.37 2.99
N SER A 285 11.49 -41.22 2.33
CA SER A 285 11.33 -42.67 2.43
C SER A 285 12.67 -43.38 2.42
N TRP A 286 12.66 -44.62 2.79
CA TRP A 286 13.83 -45.49 2.79
C TRP A 286 13.40 -46.91 2.38
N GLU A 287 14.30 -47.58 1.66
CA GLU A 287 14.13 -49.00 1.29
C GLU A 287 15.47 -49.74 1.24
N ILE A 288 15.39 -51.07 1.35
CA ILE A 288 16.50 -51.97 1.11
C ILE A 288 16.34 -52.56 -0.30
N LEU A 289 17.34 -52.35 -1.15
CA LEU A 289 17.39 -52.88 -2.50
C LEU A 289 17.62 -54.38 -2.49
N PRO A 290 17.35 -55.11 -3.60
CA PRO A 290 17.59 -56.54 -3.73
C PRO A 290 19.03 -56.98 -3.52
N ASP A 291 19.99 -56.11 -3.77
CA ASP A 291 21.43 -56.29 -3.57
C ASP A 291 21.89 -56.05 -2.12
N GLY A 292 20.96 -55.64 -1.26
CA GLY A 292 21.18 -55.33 0.16
C GLY A 292 21.61 -53.89 0.44
N LYS A 293 21.80 -53.03 -0.61
CA LYS A 293 22.07 -51.60 -0.43
C LYS A 293 20.84 -50.88 0.06
N GLU A 294 21.07 -49.84 0.84
CA GLU A 294 20.03 -48.93 1.31
C GLU A 294 19.84 -47.77 0.35
N ARG A 295 18.58 -47.45 0.03
CA ARG A 295 18.23 -46.31 -0.80
C ARG A 295 17.37 -45.32 0.00
N LEU A 296 17.86 -44.10 0.06
CA LEU A 296 17.10 -42.94 0.55
C LEU A 296 16.26 -42.36 -0.57
N TRP A 297 15.03 -42.01 -0.29
CA TRP A 297 14.18 -41.28 -1.21
C TRP A 297 13.82 -39.91 -0.64
N VAL A 298 13.99 -38.89 -1.47
CA VAL A 298 13.47 -37.53 -1.21
C VAL A 298 12.43 -37.23 -2.27
N HIS A 299 11.22 -37.01 -1.84
CA HIS A 299 10.08 -36.73 -2.71
C HIS A 299 9.74 -35.25 -2.60
N ILE A 300 9.71 -34.54 -3.71
CA ILE A 300 9.30 -33.14 -3.78
C ILE A 300 7.98 -33.06 -4.52
N ALA A 301 7.00 -32.37 -3.96
CA ALA A 301 5.70 -32.15 -4.58
C ALA A 301 5.86 -31.61 -6.01
N ASP A 302 5.06 -32.10 -6.94
CA ASP A 302 5.12 -31.72 -8.35
C ASP A 302 3.96 -30.81 -8.74
N PRO A 303 4.07 -29.47 -8.51
CA PRO A 303 3.05 -28.51 -8.91
C PRO A 303 2.93 -28.38 -10.42
N THR A 304 4.00 -28.75 -11.19
CA THR A 304 4.03 -28.60 -12.65
C THR A 304 2.97 -29.45 -13.33
N ARG A 305 2.51 -30.51 -12.65
CA ARG A 305 1.40 -31.37 -13.08
C ARG A 305 0.12 -30.58 -13.41
N LEU A 306 -0.11 -29.44 -12.75
CA LEU A 306 -1.33 -28.63 -12.87
C LEU A 306 -1.09 -27.32 -13.61
N LEU A 307 0.15 -27.02 -14.00
CA LEU A 307 0.50 -25.77 -14.67
C LEU A 307 0.54 -25.97 -16.18
N ILE A 308 0.05 -24.96 -16.88
CA ILE A 308 0.24 -24.81 -18.32
C ILE A 308 1.18 -23.62 -18.50
N PRO A 309 2.33 -23.79 -19.17
CA PRO A 309 3.27 -22.69 -19.38
C PRO A 309 2.60 -21.47 -20.02
N ASP A 310 2.90 -20.29 -19.45
CA ASP A 310 2.45 -18.97 -19.92
C ASP A 310 0.93 -18.69 -19.76
N ASP A 311 0.20 -19.54 -19.04
CA ASP A 311 -1.17 -19.21 -18.62
C ASP A 311 -1.18 -18.24 -17.41
N GLU A 312 -2.37 -17.77 -17.02
CA GLU A 312 -2.54 -16.80 -15.94
C GLU A 312 -1.99 -17.31 -14.60
N LEU A 313 -2.11 -18.61 -14.34
CA LEU A 313 -1.64 -19.23 -13.09
C LEU A 313 -0.10 -19.28 -13.06
N ASP A 314 0.54 -19.72 -14.15
CA ASP A 314 1.99 -19.76 -14.30
C ASP A 314 2.61 -18.35 -14.23
N LEU A 315 2.02 -17.39 -14.96
CA LEU A 315 2.50 -16.00 -14.96
C LEU A 315 2.40 -15.34 -13.57
N GLU A 316 1.32 -15.58 -12.84
CA GLU A 316 1.20 -15.05 -11.46
C GLU A 316 2.16 -15.74 -10.51
N ALA A 317 2.37 -17.06 -10.63
CA ALA A 317 3.35 -17.78 -9.84
C ALA A 317 4.78 -17.29 -10.07
N ARG A 318 5.17 -17.06 -11.33
CA ARG A 318 6.48 -16.47 -11.69
C ARG A 318 6.66 -15.06 -11.10
N LYS A 319 5.60 -14.26 -11.10
CA LYS A 319 5.62 -12.92 -10.52
C LYS A 319 5.79 -12.95 -8.99
N ARG A 320 5.17 -13.91 -8.30
CA ARG A 320 5.30 -14.10 -6.85
C ARG A 320 6.65 -14.70 -6.48
N GLY A 321 7.08 -15.72 -7.17
CA GLY A 321 8.37 -16.40 -7.04
C GLY A 321 8.50 -17.34 -5.85
N SER A 322 7.70 -17.14 -4.78
CA SER A 322 7.68 -17.98 -3.57
C SER A 322 6.45 -17.71 -2.71
N THR A 323 6.14 -18.62 -1.80
CA THR A 323 5.25 -18.34 -0.67
C THR A 323 5.98 -17.47 0.36
N VAL A 324 5.33 -16.44 0.88
CA VAL A 324 5.89 -15.52 1.89
C VAL A 324 5.23 -15.81 3.24
N TYR A 325 6.03 -16.24 4.20
CA TYR A 325 5.58 -16.51 5.56
C TYR A 325 5.71 -15.25 6.43
N LEU A 326 4.63 -14.89 7.10
CA LEU A 326 4.53 -13.75 8.00
C LEU A 326 4.15 -14.24 9.41
N PRO A 327 4.45 -13.47 10.46
CA PRO A 327 3.99 -13.81 11.82
C PRO A 327 2.47 -13.97 11.94
N THR A 328 1.71 -13.33 11.08
CA THR A 328 0.25 -13.32 11.07
C THR A 328 -0.38 -14.30 10.09
N GLY A 329 0.42 -15.03 9.30
CA GLY A 329 -0.07 -15.96 8.27
C GLY A 329 0.87 -16.08 7.09
N MET A 330 0.35 -16.48 5.93
CA MET A 330 1.17 -16.61 4.72
C MET A 330 0.51 -15.93 3.52
N ILE A 331 1.34 -15.56 2.55
CA ILE A 331 0.92 -15.13 1.21
C ILE A 331 1.42 -16.20 0.25
N PRO A 332 0.54 -17.09 -0.23
CA PRO A 332 0.95 -18.25 -0.99
C PRO A 332 1.39 -17.87 -2.42
N MET A 333 2.30 -18.68 -2.99
CA MET A 333 2.72 -18.57 -4.39
C MET A 333 1.59 -18.95 -5.35
N PHE A 334 0.81 -19.96 -5.00
CA PHE A 334 -0.36 -20.43 -5.73
C PHE A 334 -1.64 -20.20 -4.92
N PRO A 335 -2.83 -20.11 -5.58
CA PRO A 335 -4.10 -20.10 -4.86
C PRO A 335 -4.22 -21.26 -3.88
N GLU A 336 -4.70 -20.97 -2.68
CA GLU A 336 -4.74 -21.92 -1.54
C GLU A 336 -5.43 -23.25 -1.92
N VAL A 337 -6.49 -23.22 -2.72
CA VAL A 337 -7.23 -24.42 -3.17
C VAL A 337 -6.33 -25.42 -3.95
N LEU A 338 -5.28 -24.94 -4.60
CA LEU A 338 -4.29 -25.78 -5.26
C LEU A 338 -3.10 -26.08 -4.36
N ALA A 339 -2.56 -25.05 -3.69
CA ALA A 339 -1.34 -25.13 -2.90
C ALA A 339 -1.46 -26.12 -1.73
N THR A 340 -2.57 -26.09 -0.99
CA THR A 340 -2.82 -27.00 0.15
C THR A 340 -3.49 -28.32 -0.24
N GLY A 341 -3.82 -28.48 -1.51
CA GLY A 341 -4.54 -29.64 -2.06
C GLY A 341 -3.67 -30.44 -3.04
N PRO A 342 -3.98 -30.39 -4.35
CA PRO A 342 -3.34 -31.24 -5.35
C PRO A 342 -1.87 -30.92 -5.63
N MET A 343 -1.37 -29.76 -5.20
CA MET A 343 0.06 -29.38 -5.28
C MET A 343 0.84 -29.72 -4.01
N SER A 344 0.19 -30.31 -3.00
CA SER A 344 0.80 -30.65 -1.72
C SER A 344 0.82 -32.17 -1.50
N LEU A 345 1.75 -32.66 -0.69
CA LEU A 345 1.87 -34.07 -0.32
C LEU A 345 0.90 -34.42 0.80
N VAL A 346 -0.38 -34.57 0.45
CA VAL A 346 -1.47 -34.80 1.40
C VAL A 346 -1.47 -36.23 1.92
N GLN A 347 -1.43 -36.39 3.26
CA GLN A 347 -1.45 -37.69 3.92
C GLN A 347 -2.61 -38.58 3.44
N GLY A 348 -2.32 -39.85 3.11
CA GLY A 348 -3.26 -40.84 2.69
C GLY A 348 -3.75 -40.72 1.25
N LYS A 349 -3.38 -39.68 0.51
CA LYS A 349 -3.73 -39.49 -0.90
C LYS A 349 -2.56 -39.88 -1.79
N VAL A 350 -2.84 -40.32 -3.01
CA VAL A 350 -1.81 -40.50 -4.04
C VAL A 350 -1.46 -39.11 -4.59
N CYS A 351 -0.19 -38.74 -4.49
CA CYS A 351 0.35 -37.45 -4.89
C CYS A 351 1.40 -37.64 -5.98
N CYS A 352 1.45 -36.71 -6.91
CA CYS A 352 2.55 -36.61 -7.89
C CYS A 352 3.75 -35.95 -7.23
N ALA A 353 4.94 -36.51 -7.43
CA ALA A 353 6.19 -36.01 -6.88
C ALA A 353 7.35 -36.17 -7.86
N LEU A 354 8.33 -35.31 -7.78
CA LEU A 354 9.66 -35.55 -8.31
C LEU A 354 10.48 -36.25 -7.24
N SER A 355 10.86 -37.51 -7.48
CA SER A 355 11.44 -38.40 -6.49
C SER A 355 12.92 -38.66 -6.78
N PHE A 356 13.77 -38.38 -5.80
CA PHE A 356 15.22 -38.55 -5.84
C PHE A 356 15.57 -39.78 -5.03
N GLY A 357 15.95 -40.89 -5.72
CA GLY A 357 16.43 -42.08 -5.06
C GLY A 357 17.96 -42.07 -5.00
N VAL A 358 18.53 -42.18 -3.82
CA VAL A 358 19.97 -41.99 -3.60
C VAL A 358 20.56 -43.15 -2.80
N VAL A 359 21.63 -43.74 -3.29
CA VAL A 359 22.46 -44.69 -2.58
C VAL A 359 23.73 -43.98 -2.16
N LEU A 360 24.06 -44.05 -0.88
CA LEU A 360 25.29 -43.49 -0.31
C LEU A 360 26.29 -44.60 -0.04
N ASP A 361 27.58 -44.27 -0.18
CA ASP A 361 28.66 -45.15 0.30
C ASP A 361 28.81 -45.08 1.84
N GLU A 362 29.65 -45.91 2.42
CA GLU A 362 29.86 -45.99 3.88
C GLU A 362 30.30 -44.67 4.54
N VAL A 363 30.88 -43.76 3.76
CA VAL A 363 31.35 -42.44 4.26
C VAL A 363 30.35 -41.32 4.00
N GLY A 364 29.24 -41.56 3.27
CA GLY A 364 28.17 -40.59 2.99
C GLY A 364 28.32 -39.85 1.66
N SER A 365 29.22 -40.27 0.76
CA SER A 365 29.26 -39.76 -0.61
C SER A 365 28.18 -40.43 -1.46
N VAL A 366 27.64 -39.71 -2.46
CA VAL A 366 26.66 -40.28 -3.39
C VAL A 366 27.34 -41.30 -4.29
N GLU A 367 27.03 -42.60 -4.12
CA GLU A 367 27.50 -43.72 -4.93
C GLU A 367 26.68 -43.85 -6.21
N ASP A 368 25.35 -43.87 -6.07
CA ASP A 368 24.39 -43.97 -7.17
C ASP A 368 23.13 -43.15 -6.91
N TYR A 369 22.46 -42.72 -7.97
CA TYR A 369 21.22 -42.00 -7.86
C TYR A 369 20.29 -42.15 -9.06
N CYS A 370 19.01 -41.97 -8.85
CA CYS A 370 17.99 -41.85 -9.90
C CYS A 370 17.03 -40.72 -9.58
N ILE A 371 16.45 -40.11 -10.62
CA ILE A 371 15.43 -39.09 -10.52
C ILE A 371 14.25 -39.52 -11.38
N HIS A 372 13.05 -39.55 -10.78
CA HIS A 372 11.85 -39.97 -11.47
C HIS A 372 10.67 -39.03 -11.14
N THR A 373 9.84 -38.75 -12.15
CA THR A 373 8.46 -38.35 -11.87
C THR A 373 7.75 -39.58 -11.28
N GLY A 374 7.19 -39.45 -10.09
CA GLY A 374 6.65 -40.55 -9.31
C GLY A 374 5.24 -40.31 -8.79
N LEU A 375 4.62 -41.43 -8.39
CA LEU A 375 3.42 -41.41 -7.57
C LEU A 375 3.79 -41.92 -6.18
N ILE A 376 3.48 -41.15 -5.15
CA ILE A 376 3.70 -41.49 -3.75
C ILE A 376 2.39 -41.40 -2.96
N LYS A 377 2.38 -42.01 -1.80
CA LYS A 377 1.24 -41.92 -0.87
C LYS A 377 1.77 -41.61 0.54
N PRO A 378 1.80 -40.35 0.98
CA PRO A 378 2.28 -40.02 2.31
C PRO A 378 1.56 -40.83 3.37
N THR A 379 2.33 -41.56 4.17
CA THR A 379 1.83 -42.45 5.22
C THR A 379 1.58 -41.68 6.49
N TYR A 380 2.56 -40.85 6.85
CA TYR A 380 2.56 -40.06 8.08
C TYR A 380 2.82 -38.60 7.78
N ARG A 381 2.07 -37.73 8.43
CA ARG A 381 2.35 -36.32 8.59
C ARG A 381 2.81 -36.08 10.02
N LEU A 382 4.10 -35.84 10.20
CA LEU A 382 4.74 -35.69 11.50
C LEU A 382 5.18 -34.23 11.70
N THR A 383 5.23 -33.81 12.95
CA THR A 383 5.92 -32.58 13.35
C THR A 383 7.39 -32.88 13.64
N TYR A 384 8.24 -31.87 13.63
CA TYR A 384 9.63 -32.02 14.08
C TYR A 384 9.71 -32.59 15.48
N GLN A 385 8.81 -32.19 16.39
CA GLN A 385 8.75 -32.70 17.73
C GLN A 385 8.39 -34.20 17.77
N ASP A 386 7.42 -34.64 16.97
CA ASP A 386 7.05 -36.08 16.89
C ASP A 386 8.27 -36.92 16.48
N VAL A 387 9.05 -36.43 15.49
CA VAL A 387 10.23 -37.16 15.02
C VAL A 387 11.36 -37.14 16.07
N ASP A 388 11.58 -36.05 16.76
CA ASP A 388 12.57 -35.98 17.85
C ASP A 388 12.21 -36.97 18.96
N GLU A 389 10.93 -37.07 19.38
CA GLU A 389 10.45 -38.05 20.35
C GLU A 389 10.61 -39.49 19.84
N MET A 390 10.30 -39.75 18.57
CA MET A 390 10.49 -41.09 17.97
C MET A 390 11.95 -41.52 17.97
N LEU A 391 12.88 -40.58 17.66
CA LEU A 391 14.32 -40.87 17.65
C LEU A 391 14.87 -41.07 19.07
N GLU A 392 14.36 -40.32 20.06
CA GLU A 392 14.74 -40.48 21.47
C GLU A 392 14.25 -41.83 22.06
N LEU A 393 13.02 -42.20 21.75
CA LEU A 393 12.39 -43.44 22.25
C LEU A 393 12.86 -44.69 21.49
N GLY A 394 13.43 -44.57 20.29
CA GLY A 394 13.83 -45.71 19.45
C GLY A 394 12.64 -46.54 19.01
N VAL A 395 11.68 -45.95 18.29
CA VAL A 395 10.42 -46.56 17.91
C VAL A 395 10.63 -47.71 16.89
N GLN A 396 10.65 -48.95 17.34
CA GLN A 396 10.91 -50.13 16.53
C GLN A 396 9.89 -50.35 15.39
N ALA A 397 8.70 -49.76 15.49
CA ALA A 397 7.65 -49.89 14.46
C ALA A 397 7.96 -49.04 13.21
N GLU A 398 8.83 -48.06 13.32
CA GLU A 398 9.20 -47.13 12.25
C GLU A 398 10.73 -47.08 12.06
N PRO A 399 11.38 -48.20 11.68
CA PRO A 399 12.83 -48.28 11.54
C PRO A 399 13.36 -47.39 10.42
N GLU A 400 12.50 -46.98 9.48
CA GLU A 400 12.86 -46.11 8.37
C GLU A 400 13.29 -44.75 8.85
N ILE A 401 12.61 -44.17 9.87
CA ILE A 401 12.99 -42.85 10.45
C ILE A 401 14.38 -42.92 11.09
N GLU A 402 14.69 -44.00 11.82
CA GLU A 402 16.01 -44.19 12.42
C GLU A 402 17.09 -44.37 11.33
N ALA A 403 16.81 -45.12 10.26
CA ALA A 403 17.72 -45.31 9.14
C ALA A 403 18.01 -43.97 8.42
N ILE A 404 16.96 -43.18 8.13
CA ILE A 404 17.12 -41.85 7.50
C ILE A 404 17.94 -40.92 8.41
N ALA A 405 17.68 -40.90 9.72
CA ALA A 405 18.42 -40.08 10.67
C ALA A 405 19.91 -40.47 10.74
N ASN A 406 20.20 -41.77 10.73
CA ASN A 406 21.58 -42.28 10.72
C ASN A 406 22.31 -41.85 9.45
N TRP A 407 21.68 -42.00 8.30
CA TRP A 407 22.27 -41.54 7.03
C TRP A 407 22.45 -40.04 6.95
N ALA A 408 21.50 -39.26 7.47
CA ALA A 408 21.63 -37.80 7.57
C ALA A 408 22.85 -37.41 8.40
N LYS A 409 23.11 -38.08 9.52
CA LYS A 409 24.29 -37.84 10.37
C LYS A 409 25.60 -38.18 9.65
N ILE A 410 25.67 -39.34 8.97
CA ILE A 410 26.82 -39.76 8.17
C ILE A 410 27.09 -38.74 7.07
N ARG A 411 26.04 -38.36 6.35
CA ARG A 411 26.09 -37.38 5.25
C ARG A 411 26.57 -36.01 5.72
N ARG A 412 26.05 -35.51 6.84
CA ARG A 412 26.49 -34.26 7.44
C ARG A 412 27.97 -34.28 7.82
N THR A 413 28.42 -35.37 8.38
CA THR A 413 29.82 -35.57 8.75
C THR A 413 30.72 -35.54 7.48
N TRP A 414 30.30 -36.21 6.42
CA TRP A 414 31.01 -36.20 5.15
C TRP A 414 31.10 -34.76 4.58
N ARG A 415 30.00 -34.02 4.56
CA ARG A 415 29.98 -32.63 4.06
C ARG A 415 30.95 -31.73 4.83
N TYR A 416 30.99 -31.85 6.16
CA TYR A 416 31.95 -31.11 6.95
C TYR A 416 33.40 -31.50 6.60
N GLY A 417 33.66 -32.76 6.35
CA GLY A 417 34.93 -33.22 5.81
C GLY A 417 35.31 -32.63 4.44
N GLN A 418 34.30 -32.25 3.64
CA GLN A 418 34.49 -31.57 2.35
C GLN A 418 34.56 -30.03 2.49
N GLY A 419 34.57 -29.50 3.70
CA GLY A 419 34.72 -28.06 3.94
C GLY A 419 33.38 -27.28 4.13
N ALA A 420 32.25 -27.97 4.28
CA ALA A 420 31.00 -27.29 4.59
C ALA A 420 31.09 -26.57 5.93
N ILE A 421 30.54 -25.35 6.02
CA ILE A 421 30.52 -24.55 7.22
C ILE A 421 29.07 -24.48 7.71
N SER A 422 28.86 -24.72 9.00
CA SER A 422 27.58 -24.50 9.66
C SER A 422 27.65 -23.19 10.45
N ILE A 423 26.69 -22.32 10.23
CA ILE A 423 26.52 -21.09 10.99
C ILE A 423 25.29 -21.31 11.88
N ASN A 424 25.54 -21.71 13.13
CA ASN A 424 24.48 -21.91 14.11
C ASN A 424 24.15 -20.57 14.75
N MET A 425 23.19 -19.85 14.18
CA MET A 425 22.57 -18.68 14.82
C MET A 425 21.21 -19.09 15.38
N PRO A 426 20.84 -18.63 16.58
CA PRO A 426 19.50 -18.83 17.09
C PRO A 426 18.51 -18.19 16.13
N GLU A 427 17.58 -19.00 15.61
CA GLU A 427 16.45 -18.51 14.84
C GLU A 427 15.24 -18.37 15.75
N ALA A 428 14.48 -17.29 15.60
CA ALA A 428 13.24 -17.07 16.32
C ALA A 428 12.08 -17.08 15.36
N MET A 429 11.08 -17.89 15.63
CA MET A 429 9.80 -17.87 14.95
C MET A 429 8.84 -16.97 15.74
N ILE A 430 8.34 -15.94 15.09
CA ILE A 430 7.34 -15.05 15.67
C ILE A 430 5.98 -15.46 15.12
N LYS A 431 5.04 -15.80 16.02
CA LYS A 431 3.64 -16.11 15.69
C LYS A 431 2.74 -15.09 16.37
N VAL A 432 1.79 -14.55 15.63
CA VAL A 432 0.76 -13.64 16.16
C VAL A 432 -0.59 -14.33 16.02
N LYS A 433 -1.28 -14.54 17.14
CA LYS A 433 -2.61 -15.10 17.19
C LYS A 433 -3.46 -14.29 18.20
N ASP A 434 -4.57 -13.75 17.74
CA ASP A 434 -5.53 -13.01 18.58
C ASP A 434 -4.86 -11.92 19.46
N ASP A 435 -3.95 -11.12 18.86
CA ASP A 435 -3.12 -10.09 19.51
C ASP A 435 -2.02 -10.61 20.47
N ASP A 436 -1.94 -11.91 20.71
CA ASP A 436 -0.85 -12.52 21.45
C ASP A 436 0.37 -12.76 20.53
N ILE A 437 1.53 -12.32 20.97
CA ILE A 437 2.80 -12.49 20.26
C ILE A 437 3.61 -13.57 20.96
N ASN A 438 3.78 -14.71 20.30
CA ASN A 438 4.67 -15.78 20.75
C ASN A 438 5.99 -15.71 19.97
N ILE A 439 7.09 -15.80 20.70
CA ILE A 439 8.44 -15.87 20.15
C ILE A 439 9.03 -17.21 20.57
N ASP A 440 9.06 -18.14 19.61
CA ASP A 440 9.64 -19.46 19.83
C ASP A 440 11.09 -19.44 19.30
N VAL A 441 12.04 -19.82 20.13
CA VAL A 441 13.41 -20.04 19.66
C VAL A 441 13.47 -21.44 19.04
N LEU A 442 13.86 -21.49 17.76
CA LEU A 442 13.99 -22.75 17.05
C LEU A 442 15.31 -23.41 17.46
N ASP A 443 15.19 -24.58 18.10
CA ASP A 443 16.34 -25.41 18.41
C ASP A 443 16.84 -26.15 17.16
N ASP A 444 18.16 -26.33 17.03
CA ASP A 444 18.78 -27.16 16.00
C ASP A 444 18.61 -28.65 16.38
N SER A 445 17.35 -29.13 16.36
CA SER A 445 16.98 -30.49 16.75
C SER A 445 17.44 -31.52 15.71
N LEU A 446 17.47 -32.80 16.10
CA LEU A 446 17.87 -33.91 15.22
C LEU A 446 16.94 -34.04 14.01
N SER A 447 15.65 -33.85 14.22
CA SER A 447 14.64 -33.91 13.12
C SER A 447 14.85 -32.78 12.11
N ARG A 448 15.11 -31.53 12.56
CA ARG A 448 15.41 -30.41 11.67
C ARG A 448 16.70 -30.63 10.90
N GLN A 449 17.74 -31.16 11.54
CA GLN A 449 19.01 -31.51 10.88
C GLN A 449 18.81 -32.61 9.84
N LEU A 450 17.97 -33.64 10.15
CA LEU A 450 17.63 -34.71 9.23
C LEU A 450 16.96 -34.18 7.97
N VAL A 451 15.91 -33.40 8.10
CA VAL A 451 15.19 -32.84 6.93
C VAL A 451 16.10 -31.93 6.11
N ALA A 452 16.82 -31.01 6.78
CA ALA A 452 17.74 -30.11 6.10
C ALA A 452 18.81 -30.86 5.31
N GLU A 453 19.39 -31.94 5.86
CA GLU A 453 20.41 -32.74 5.19
C GLU A 453 19.85 -33.48 3.98
N MET A 454 18.60 -34.00 4.07
CA MET A 454 17.95 -34.66 2.95
C MET A 454 17.61 -33.66 1.81
N MET A 455 17.20 -32.45 2.15
CA MET A 455 16.98 -31.38 1.13
C MET A 455 18.28 -30.98 0.44
N ILE A 456 19.39 -30.87 1.19
CA ILE A 456 20.72 -30.62 0.61
C ILE A 456 21.12 -31.77 -0.30
N LEU A 457 20.87 -33.03 0.08
CA LEU A 457 21.16 -34.20 -0.71
C LEU A 457 20.40 -34.19 -2.05
N ALA A 458 19.10 -33.90 -2.02
CA ALA A 458 18.27 -33.77 -3.22
C ALA A 458 18.80 -32.66 -4.14
N GLY A 459 19.19 -31.52 -3.58
CA GLY A 459 19.81 -30.40 -4.33
C GLY A 459 21.12 -30.78 -4.98
N GLU A 460 21.98 -31.55 -4.28
CA GLU A 460 23.23 -32.05 -4.84
C GLU A 460 23.01 -33.02 -6.02
N VAL A 461 22.06 -33.93 -5.85
CA VAL A 461 21.71 -34.90 -6.91
C VAL A 461 21.13 -34.20 -8.12
N ALA A 462 20.25 -33.23 -7.92
CA ALA A 462 19.72 -32.40 -8.99
C ALA A 462 20.82 -31.66 -9.75
N ALA A 463 21.79 -31.08 -9.03
CA ALA A 463 22.93 -30.39 -9.62
C ALA A 463 23.82 -31.35 -10.44
N ARG A 464 24.12 -32.53 -9.92
CA ARG A 464 24.89 -33.57 -10.63
C ARG A 464 24.16 -34.02 -11.91
N TYR A 465 22.85 -34.21 -11.84
CA TYR A 465 22.04 -34.57 -12.99
C TYR A 465 22.07 -33.48 -14.06
N GLY A 466 21.83 -32.22 -13.65
CA GLY A 466 21.88 -31.06 -14.55
C GLY A 466 23.25 -30.92 -15.25
N GLN A 467 24.35 -31.11 -14.50
CA GLN A 467 25.71 -31.10 -15.03
C GLN A 467 25.95 -32.23 -16.05
N THR A 468 25.55 -33.45 -15.69
CA THR A 468 25.75 -34.63 -16.54
C THR A 468 24.97 -34.55 -17.84
N HIS A 469 23.75 -33.98 -17.80
CA HIS A 469 22.85 -33.88 -18.96
C HIS A 469 22.92 -32.50 -19.66
N ASN A 470 23.80 -31.60 -19.19
CA ASN A 470 23.95 -30.24 -19.72
C ASN A 470 22.65 -29.46 -19.71
N ILE A 471 21.87 -29.59 -18.63
CA ILE A 471 20.61 -28.87 -18.38
C ILE A 471 20.93 -27.61 -17.58
N PRO A 472 20.48 -26.42 -18.02
CA PRO A 472 20.65 -25.19 -17.24
C PRO A 472 19.78 -25.22 -16.00
N LEU A 473 20.39 -25.20 -14.83
CA LEU A 473 19.74 -25.14 -13.53
C LEU A 473 20.22 -23.91 -12.75
N PRO A 474 19.38 -23.31 -11.91
CA PRO A 474 19.83 -22.26 -11.00
C PRO A 474 20.66 -22.86 -9.87
N PHE A 475 21.88 -22.35 -9.68
CA PHE A 475 22.71 -22.70 -8.55
C PHE A 475 22.73 -21.58 -7.53
N ARG A 476 22.44 -21.91 -6.27
CA ARG A 476 22.56 -20.96 -5.17
C ARG A 476 23.97 -21.06 -4.59
N GLY A 477 24.76 -19.99 -4.75
CA GLY A 477 26.09 -19.85 -4.14
C GLY A 477 26.03 -18.86 -2.97
N GLN A 478 26.97 -19.04 -2.04
CA GLN A 478 27.28 -18.01 -1.04
C GLN A 478 28.61 -17.38 -1.47
N PRO A 479 28.67 -16.02 -1.58
CA PRO A 479 29.90 -15.32 -1.94
C PRO A 479 30.94 -15.38 -0.86
#